data_0c1e61323f409c320ae8df1c7368635a
#
_entry.id   0c1e61323f409c320ae8df1c7368635a
#
_cell.length_a   1.000
_cell.length_b   1.000
_cell.length_c   1.000
_cell.angle_alpha   90.00
_cell.angle_beta   90.00
_cell.angle_gamma   90.00
#
_symmetry.space_group_name_H-M   'P 1'
#
loop_
_entity.id
_entity.type
_entity.pdbx_description
1 polymer ?
#
loop_
_entity_poly.entity_id
_entity_poly.type
_entity_poly.pdbx_seq_one_letter_code
_entity_poly.pdbx_strand_id
1 'polypeptide(L)'
;MYLGALFIADMVFSVGSVRETARRLCFSASTVSGALRRLETELALKLVERASGELATLLASSKVQKGLQPILAGMRQLSALMKEPPAPGEYDQWAARLSLKIATIERFLEVADQGSINRAARRLRLGQPQLSLQIANLEELFGCRLFARQAQGSVLTEAGQEIHAILAAIAHAWDEMKAAADERFQRTARSVRIGSIIPTGSESWVARALASLVSRWNIG
;
A
#
# COMPACT_ATOMS: atom_id res chain seq x y z
N MET A 1 -4.62 1.74 3.00
CA MET A 1 -3.82 2.62 2.09
C MET A 1 -4.67 3.08 0.90
N TYR A 2 -4.50 4.30 0.35
CA TYR A 2 -5.16 4.79 -0.87
C TYR A 2 -4.24 4.62 -2.07
N LEU A 3 -4.79 4.30 -3.24
CA LEU A 3 -4.01 4.17 -4.49
C LEU A 3 -3.30 5.49 -4.85
N GLY A 4 -3.99 6.64 -4.72
CA GLY A 4 -3.37 7.94 -4.97
C GLY A 4 -2.16 8.24 -4.08
N ALA A 5 -2.15 7.75 -2.84
CA ALA A 5 -0.98 7.93 -1.97
C ALA A 5 0.21 7.04 -2.39
N LEU A 6 -0.04 5.87 -3.00
CA LEU A 6 0.99 5.02 -3.60
C LEU A 6 1.60 5.69 -4.83
N PHE A 7 0.77 6.29 -5.68
CA PHE A 7 1.22 7.07 -6.82
C PHE A 7 2.08 8.28 -6.40
N ILE A 8 1.64 9.04 -5.38
CA ILE A 8 2.42 10.16 -4.83
C ILE A 8 3.78 9.69 -4.33
N ALA A 9 3.86 8.54 -3.63
CA ALA A 9 5.11 8.00 -3.13
C ALA A 9 6.07 7.63 -4.27
N ASP A 10 5.60 6.95 -5.33
CA ASP A 10 6.39 6.65 -6.52
C ASP A 10 6.94 7.91 -7.19
N MET A 11 6.10 8.93 -7.34
CA MET A 11 6.52 10.22 -7.87
C MET A 11 7.61 10.88 -7.04
N VAL A 12 7.55 10.79 -5.70
CA VAL A 12 8.63 11.30 -4.84
C VAL A 12 9.92 10.52 -5.03
N PHE A 13 9.85 9.19 -5.16
CA PHE A 13 11.05 8.38 -5.41
C PHE A 13 11.67 8.68 -6.78
N SER A 14 10.84 8.94 -7.80
CA SER A 14 11.30 9.26 -9.17
C SER A 14 11.88 10.66 -9.28
N VAL A 15 11.28 11.64 -8.59
CA VAL A 15 11.67 13.06 -8.64
C VAL A 15 12.79 13.40 -7.64
N GLY A 16 12.90 12.64 -6.54
CA GLY A 16 13.84 12.89 -5.44
C GLY A 16 13.51 14.10 -4.56
N SER A 17 12.32 14.71 -4.73
CA SER A 17 11.96 15.93 -4.00
C SER A 17 10.47 16.00 -3.69
N VAL A 18 10.14 16.15 -2.40
CA VAL A 18 8.76 16.38 -1.92
C VAL A 18 8.18 17.69 -2.47
N ARG A 19 8.99 18.75 -2.48
CA ARG A 19 8.53 20.08 -2.94
C ARG A 19 8.24 20.09 -4.43
N GLU A 20 9.13 19.48 -5.22
CA GLU A 20 8.96 19.40 -6.67
C GLU A 20 7.77 18.50 -7.03
N THR A 21 7.61 17.35 -6.36
CA THR A 21 6.43 16.48 -6.53
C THR A 21 5.15 17.22 -6.18
N ALA A 22 5.12 17.96 -5.07
CA ALA A 22 3.97 18.76 -4.66
C ALA A 22 3.59 19.80 -5.73
N ARG A 23 4.58 20.47 -6.32
CA ARG A 23 4.38 21.42 -7.40
C ARG A 23 3.79 20.77 -8.65
N ARG A 24 4.36 19.64 -9.11
CA ARG A 24 3.89 18.91 -10.31
C ARG A 24 2.46 18.39 -10.16
N LEU A 25 2.13 17.89 -8.98
CA LEU A 25 0.80 17.32 -8.71
C LEU A 25 -0.23 18.36 -8.24
N CYS A 26 0.14 19.63 -8.11
CA CYS A 26 -0.70 20.69 -7.56
C CYS A 26 -1.23 20.37 -6.16
N PHE A 27 -0.36 19.84 -5.29
CA PHE A 27 -0.62 19.55 -3.88
C PHE A 27 0.25 20.41 -2.95
N SER A 28 -0.12 20.45 -1.66
CA SER A 28 0.76 20.97 -0.63
C SER A 28 1.89 19.98 -0.32
N ALA A 29 3.07 20.47 0.09
CA ALA A 29 4.18 19.63 0.53
C ALA A 29 3.80 18.75 1.73
N SER A 30 2.88 19.21 2.59
CA SER A 30 2.35 18.44 3.72
C SER A 30 1.52 17.23 3.25
N THR A 31 0.72 17.36 2.20
CA THR A 31 -0.05 16.27 1.59
C THR A 31 0.90 15.18 1.05
N VAL A 32 1.91 15.58 0.31
CA VAL A 32 2.92 14.65 -0.25
C VAL A 32 3.71 13.95 0.87
N SER A 33 4.18 14.70 1.86
CA SER A 33 4.86 14.11 3.03
C SER A 33 3.95 13.17 3.82
N GLY A 34 2.66 13.50 3.93
CA GLY A 34 1.66 12.66 4.58
C GLY A 34 1.42 11.35 3.84
N ALA A 35 1.46 11.34 2.50
CA ALA A 35 1.37 10.12 1.69
C ALA A 35 2.56 9.18 1.96
N LEU A 36 3.79 9.72 1.96
CA LEU A 36 5.01 8.96 2.29
C LEU A 36 4.94 8.35 3.70
N ARG A 37 4.60 9.15 4.72
CA ARG A 37 4.51 8.65 6.09
C ARG A 37 3.48 7.53 6.24
N ARG A 38 2.34 7.64 5.54
CA ARG A 38 1.34 6.55 5.54
C ARG A 38 1.91 5.28 4.93
N LEU A 39 2.64 5.37 3.83
CA LEU A 39 3.30 4.21 3.22
C LEU A 39 4.36 3.62 4.15
N GLU A 40 5.21 4.44 4.76
CA GLU A 40 6.21 4.01 5.75
C GLU A 40 5.56 3.30 6.95
N THR A 41 4.44 3.83 7.43
CA THR A 41 3.67 3.22 8.54
C THR A 41 3.07 1.86 8.14
N GLU A 42 2.45 1.78 6.95
CA GLU A 42 1.82 0.55 6.46
C GLU A 42 2.84 -0.57 6.20
N LEU A 43 4.05 -0.22 5.76
CA LEU A 43 5.12 -1.17 5.48
C LEU A 43 6.06 -1.41 6.68
N ALA A 44 5.90 -0.67 7.77
CA ALA A 44 6.82 -0.63 8.90
C ALA A 44 8.28 -0.41 8.47
N LEU A 45 8.51 0.39 7.43
CA LEU A 45 9.81 0.68 6.84
C LEU A 45 10.05 2.17 6.76
N LYS A 46 11.29 2.60 7.01
CA LYS A 46 11.74 3.94 6.69
C LYS A 46 12.22 3.96 5.24
N LEU A 47 11.63 4.83 4.43
CA LEU A 47 11.87 4.90 2.99
C LEU A 47 12.71 6.10 2.60
N VAL A 48 12.60 7.19 3.36
CA VAL A 48 13.30 8.45 3.10
C VAL A 48 13.93 9.03 4.37
N GLU A 49 15.08 9.67 4.21
CA GLU A 49 15.73 10.46 5.24
C GLU A 49 16.01 11.87 4.74
N ARG A 50 16.09 12.82 5.67
CA ARG A 50 16.60 14.16 5.36
C ARG A 50 18.10 14.18 5.65
N ALA A 51 18.90 14.26 4.61
CA ALA A 51 20.34 14.46 4.69
C ALA A 51 20.68 15.84 4.11
N SER A 52 21.33 16.70 4.87
CA SER A 52 21.81 18.03 4.43
C SER A 52 20.72 18.92 3.76
N GLY A 53 19.44 18.78 4.17
CA GLY A 53 18.33 19.54 3.59
C GLY A 53 17.69 18.91 2.35
N GLU A 54 18.29 17.89 1.78
CA GLU A 54 17.76 17.11 0.65
C GLU A 54 17.14 15.79 1.11
N LEU A 55 16.27 15.24 0.27
CA LEU A 55 15.63 13.96 0.50
C LEU A 55 16.55 12.84 -0.01
N ALA A 56 17.15 12.08 0.90
CA ALA A 56 17.87 10.86 0.54
C ALA A 56 16.92 9.67 0.53
N THR A 57 16.84 8.99 -0.62
CA THR A 57 16.09 7.73 -0.74
C THR A 57 16.94 6.58 -0.20
N LEU A 58 16.37 5.78 0.69
CA LEU A 58 17.04 4.62 1.25
C LEU A 58 16.97 3.42 0.27
N LEU A 59 17.86 2.45 0.42
CA LEU A 59 17.84 1.20 -0.36
C LEU A 59 16.48 0.48 -0.33
N ALA A 60 15.68 0.71 0.72
CA ALA A 60 14.32 0.19 0.83
C ALA A 60 13.39 0.82 -0.20
N SER A 61 13.53 2.12 -0.51
CA SER A 61 12.63 2.82 -1.42
C SER A 61 12.71 2.30 -2.85
N SER A 62 13.89 1.91 -3.36
CA SER A 62 14.03 1.35 -4.71
C SER A 62 13.32 0.00 -4.86
N LYS A 63 13.27 -0.81 -3.80
CA LYS A 63 12.53 -2.09 -3.81
C LYS A 63 11.03 -1.86 -3.70
N VAL A 64 10.62 -0.93 -2.83
CA VAL A 64 9.20 -0.53 -2.73
C VAL A 64 8.74 0.07 -4.06
N GLN A 65 9.54 0.92 -4.68
CA GLN A 65 9.23 1.50 -5.99
C GLN A 65 9.01 0.43 -7.06
N LYS A 66 9.85 -0.61 -7.11
CA LYS A 66 9.64 -1.75 -8.00
C LYS A 66 8.34 -2.49 -7.71
N GLY A 67 8.01 -2.70 -6.42
CA GLY A 67 6.75 -3.32 -6.00
C GLY A 67 5.52 -2.48 -6.32
N LEU A 68 5.66 -1.16 -6.41
CA LEU A 68 4.56 -0.26 -6.81
C LEU A 68 4.23 -0.35 -8.31
N GLN A 69 5.17 -0.74 -9.19
CA GLN A 69 4.97 -0.70 -10.64
C GLN A 69 3.74 -1.50 -11.11
N PRO A 70 3.47 -2.74 -10.65
CA PRO A 70 2.25 -3.45 -11.04
C PRO A 70 0.97 -2.72 -10.58
N ILE A 71 0.99 -2.11 -9.40
CA ILE A 71 -0.15 -1.32 -8.89
C ILE A 71 -0.41 -0.11 -9.78
N LEU A 72 0.65 0.62 -10.17
CA LEU A 72 0.56 1.79 -11.04
C LEU A 72 0.13 1.41 -12.46
N ALA A 73 0.57 0.26 -12.96
CA ALA A 73 0.10 -0.29 -14.22
C ALA A 73 -1.40 -0.59 -14.17
N GLY A 74 -1.88 -1.23 -13.09
CA GLY A 74 -3.31 -1.45 -12.85
C GLY A 74 -4.10 -0.14 -12.74
N MET A 75 -3.58 0.87 -12.04
CA MET A 75 -4.22 2.20 -11.99
C MET A 75 -4.36 2.83 -13.38
N ARG A 76 -3.37 2.64 -14.25
CA ARG A 76 -3.42 3.13 -15.63
C ARG A 76 -4.50 2.41 -16.45
N GLN A 77 -4.65 1.09 -16.29
CA GLN A 77 -5.75 0.34 -16.91
C GLN A 77 -7.11 0.79 -16.36
N LEU A 78 -7.24 0.95 -15.04
CA LEU A 78 -8.49 1.43 -14.42
C LEU A 78 -8.88 2.81 -14.92
N SER A 79 -7.93 3.70 -15.22
CA SER A 79 -8.24 5.07 -15.66
C SER A 79 -9.08 5.10 -16.95
N ALA A 80 -8.90 4.12 -17.83
CA ALA A 80 -9.69 3.99 -19.05
C ALA A 80 -11.11 3.45 -18.82
N LEU A 81 -11.35 2.81 -17.67
CA LEU A 81 -12.64 2.20 -17.30
C LEU A 81 -13.45 3.09 -16.34
N MET A 82 -12.93 4.25 -15.97
CA MET A 82 -13.62 5.19 -15.09
C MET A 82 -14.78 5.87 -15.80
N LYS A 83 -15.83 6.20 -15.04
CA LYS A 83 -16.95 7.03 -15.51
C LYS A 83 -16.46 8.35 -16.11
N GLU A 84 -15.46 8.93 -15.48
CA GLU A 84 -14.81 10.16 -15.90
C GLU A 84 -13.29 9.88 -16.04
N PRO A 85 -12.83 9.42 -17.21
CA PRO A 85 -11.42 9.16 -17.41
C PRO A 85 -10.63 10.49 -17.42
N PRO A 86 -9.36 10.49 -16.99
CA PRO A 86 -8.53 11.70 -17.03
C PRO A 86 -8.33 12.17 -18.48
N ALA A 87 -8.39 13.49 -18.66
CA ALA A 87 -8.05 14.09 -19.96
C ALA A 87 -6.57 13.82 -20.32
N PRO A 88 -6.23 13.88 -21.63
CA PRO A 88 -4.85 13.75 -22.07
C PRO A 88 -3.93 14.74 -21.33
N GLY A 89 -2.86 14.22 -20.71
CA GLY A 89 -1.91 15.01 -19.91
C GLY A 89 -2.30 15.24 -18.44
N GLU A 90 -3.48 14.88 -18.02
CA GLU A 90 -3.96 15.07 -16.62
C GLU A 90 -3.85 13.80 -15.75
N TYR A 91 -3.34 12.71 -16.31
CA TYR A 91 -3.26 11.41 -15.63
C TYR A 91 -2.59 11.51 -14.25
N ASP A 92 -1.46 12.20 -14.12
CA ASP A 92 -0.70 12.27 -12.88
C ASP A 92 -1.49 12.97 -11.76
N GLN A 93 -2.20 14.04 -12.08
CA GLN A 93 -3.05 14.74 -11.11
C GLN A 93 -4.27 13.91 -10.72
N TRP A 94 -4.89 13.24 -11.70
CA TRP A 94 -5.99 12.32 -11.47
C TRP A 94 -5.54 11.14 -10.60
N ALA A 95 -4.45 10.46 -10.95
CA ALA A 95 -3.91 9.31 -10.22
C ALA A 95 -3.58 9.67 -8.77
N ALA A 96 -2.98 10.83 -8.54
CA ALA A 96 -2.65 11.32 -7.21
C ALA A 96 -3.89 11.62 -6.34
N ARG A 97 -5.03 11.99 -6.97
CA ARG A 97 -6.31 12.25 -6.30
C ARG A 97 -7.20 11.02 -6.16
N LEU A 98 -6.83 9.90 -6.76
CA LEU A 98 -7.65 8.68 -6.71
C LEU A 98 -7.84 8.21 -5.28
N SER A 99 -9.06 8.33 -4.77
CA SER A 99 -9.42 8.01 -3.38
C SER A 99 -9.86 6.55 -3.18
N LEU A 100 -9.51 5.65 -4.11
CA LEU A 100 -9.76 4.22 -3.98
C LEU A 100 -8.82 3.59 -2.96
N LYS A 101 -9.40 2.94 -1.94
CA LYS A 101 -8.65 2.26 -0.87
C LYS A 101 -8.39 0.81 -1.23
N ILE A 102 -7.24 0.28 -0.87
CA ILE A 102 -6.94 -1.15 -0.93
C ILE A 102 -8.02 -1.96 -0.18
N ALA A 103 -8.42 -1.55 1.02
CA ALA A 103 -9.48 -2.22 1.76
C ALA A 103 -10.85 -2.23 1.02
N THR A 104 -11.13 -1.27 0.16
CA THR A 104 -12.35 -1.29 -0.67
C THR A 104 -12.21 -2.29 -1.81
N ILE A 105 -11.02 -2.41 -2.39
CA ILE A 105 -10.68 -3.44 -3.38
C ILE A 105 -10.85 -4.83 -2.77
N GLU A 106 -10.23 -5.09 -1.64
CA GLU A 106 -10.33 -6.38 -0.92
C GLU A 106 -11.80 -6.77 -0.64
N ARG A 107 -12.62 -5.80 -0.23
CA ARG A 107 -14.05 -6.03 0.02
C ARG A 107 -14.84 -6.34 -1.25
N PHE A 108 -14.53 -5.69 -2.35
CA PHE A 108 -15.12 -5.98 -3.65
C PHE A 108 -14.75 -7.40 -4.09
N LEU A 109 -13.49 -7.79 -3.99
CA LEU A 109 -13.01 -9.13 -4.31
C LEU A 109 -13.69 -10.20 -3.43
N GLU A 110 -13.86 -9.93 -2.13
CA GLU A 110 -14.56 -10.83 -1.23
C GLU A 110 -16.04 -11.00 -1.62
N VAL A 111 -16.71 -9.93 -2.06
CA VAL A 111 -18.12 -10.04 -2.55
C VAL A 111 -18.18 -10.89 -3.82
N ALA A 112 -17.21 -10.73 -4.72
CA ALA A 112 -17.12 -11.52 -5.95
C ALA A 112 -16.89 -13.01 -5.63
N ASP A 113 -15.97 -13.31 -4.72
CA ASP A 113 -15.64 -14.68 -4.28
C ASP A 113 -16.84 -15.37 -3.61
N GLN A 114 -17.52 -14.66 -2.70
CA GLN A 114 -18.69 -15.21 -1.98
C GLN A 114 -19.95 -15.28 -2.85
N GLY A 115 -20.01 -14.55 -3.97
CA GLY A 115 -21.21 -14.43 -4.80
C GLY A 115 -22.42 -13.88 -4.01
N SER A 116 -22.20 -13.20 -2.88
CA SER A 116 -23.26 -12.66 -2.03
C SER A 116 -22.72 -11.59 -1.08
N ILE A 117 -23.30 -10.39 -1.15
CA ILE A 117 -22.97 -9.29 -0.22
C ILE A 117 -23.20 -9.69 1.24
N ASN A 118 -24.27 -10.46 1.53
CA ASN A 118 -24.58 -10.90 2.88
C ASN A 118 -23.54 -11.90 3.43
N ARG A 119 -23.05 -12.82 2.59
CA ARG A 119 -22.01 -13.78 2.98
C ARG A 119 -20.68 -13.07 3.19
N ALA A 120 -20.31 -12.20 2.26
CA ALA A 120 -19.09 -11.38 2.35
C ALA A 120 -19.11 -10.47 3.60
N ALA A 121 -20.22 -9.80 3.89
CA ALA A 121 -20.37 -8.95 5.06
C ALA A 121 -20.13 -9.73 6.36
N ARG A 122 -20.72 -10.94 6.48
CA ARG A 122 -20.48 -11.82 7.64
C ARG A 122 -19.02 -12.22 7.78
N ARG A 123 -18.37 -12.63 6.67
CA ARG A 123 -16.96 -13.02 6.66
C ARG A 123 -16.03 -11.88 7.04
N LEU A 124 -16.31 -10.67 6.53
CA LEU A 124 -15.56 -9.45 6.82
C LEU A 124 -15.90 -8.83 8.19
N ARG A 125 -16.89 -9.37 8.91
CA ARG A 125 -17.43 -8.81 10.17
C ARG A 125 -17.90 -7.36 10.00
N LEU A 126 -18.53 -7.05 8.88
CA LEU A 126 -19.08 -5.74 8.54
C LEU A 126 -20.60 -5.78 8.51
N GLY A 127 -21.22 -4.61 8.71
CA GLY A 127 -22.64 -4.44 8.44
C GLY A 127 -22.93 -4.58 6.92
N GLN A 128 -23.97 -5.35 6.55
CA GLN A 128 -24.37 -5.51 5.16
C GLN A 128 -24.70 -4.17 4.47
N PRO A 129 -25.40 -3.20 5.11
CA PRO A 129 -25.64 -1.90 4.50
C PRO A 129 -24.35 -1.13 4.19
N GLN A 130 -23.36 -1.21 5.10
CA GLN A 130 -22.05 -0.58 4.91
C GLN A 130 -21.29 -1.17 3.71
N LEU A 131 -21.30 -2.50 3.56
CA LEU A 131 -20.65 -3.16 2.42
C LEU A 131 -21.39 -2.84 1.11
N SER A 132 -22.72 -2.86 1.12
CA SER A 132 -23.54 -2.49 -0.05
C SER A 132 -23.26 -1.06 -0.52
N LEU A 133 -23.12 -0.11 0.42
CA LEU A 133 -22.80 1.28 0.09
C LEU A 133 -21.40 1.37 -0.55
N GLN A 134 -20.41 0.62 -0.05
CA GLN A 134 -19.08 0.63 -0.63
C GLN A 134 -19.05 0.05 -2.04
N ILE A 135 -19.82 -1.01 -2.31
CA ILE A 135 -19.97 -1.54 -3.67
C ILE A 135 -20.67 -0.51 -4.56
N ALA A 136 -21.74 0.13 -4.10
CA ALA A 136 -22.44 1.17 -4.85
C ALA A 136 -21.52 2.36 -5.20
N ASN A 137 -20.67 2.80 -4.26
CA ASN A 137 -19.69 3.86 -4.51
C ASN A 137 -18.64 3.43 -5.55
N LEU A 138 -18.26 2.14 -5.57
CA LEU A 138 -17.34 1.62 -6.56
C LEU A 138 -18.01 1.55 -7.95
N GLU A 139 -19.27 1.12 -8.02
CA GLU A 139 -20.08 1.13 -9.25
C GLU A 139 -20.26 2.56 -9.79
N GLU A 140 -20.44 3.53 -8.91
CA GLU A 140 -20.52 4.94 -9.30
C GLU A 140 -19.19 5.46 -9.85
N LEU A 141 -18.07 5.07 -9.25
CA LEU A 141 -16.71 5.44 -9.69
C LEU A 141 -16.45 4.96 -11.14
N PHE A 142 -16.91 3.77 -11.49
CA PHE A 142 -16.78 3.21 -12.83
C PHE A 142 -17.95 3.55 -13.76
N GLY A 143 -19.04 4.08 -13.23
CA GLY A 143 -20.25 4.43 -14.00
C GLY A 143 -21.01 3.23 -14.54
N CYS A 144 -20.78 2.04 -14.00
CA CYS A 144 -21.43 0.81 -14.44
C CYS A 144 -21.75 -0.12 -13.27
N ARG A 145 -22.69 -1.05 -13.48
CA ARG A 145 -22.94 -2.11 -12.50
C ARG A 145 -21.84 -3.16 -12.58
N LEU A 146 -21.27 -3.47 -11.43
CA LEU A 146 -20.25 -4.52 -11.30
C LEU A 146 -20.85 -5.88 -10.96
N PHE A 147 -22.03 -5.87 -10.33
CA PHE A 147 -22.77 -7.08 -9.98
C PHE A 147 -24.19 -7.07 -10.58
N ALA A 148 -24.57 -8.20 -11.15
CA ALA A 148 -25.95 -8.53 -11.50
C ALA A 148 -26.58 -9.39 -10.38
N ARG A 149 -27.82 -9.08 -10.02
CA ARG A 149 -28.60 -9.91 -9.09
C ARG A 149 -29.18 -11.13 -9.83
N GLN A 150 -28.94 -12.30 -9.27
CA GLN A 150 -29.56 -13.55 -9.72
C GLN A 150 -30.28 -14.23 -8.56
N ALA A 151 -31.13 -15.23 -8.86
CA ALA A 151 -31.90 -15.96 -7.85
C ALA A 151 -31.01 -16.58 -6.75
N GLN A 152 -29.76 -16.94 -7.11
CA GLN A 152 -28.82 -17.60 -6.21
C GLN A 152 -27.78 -16.63 -5.59
N GLY A 153 -27.84 -15.33 -5.88
CA GLY A 153 -26.89 -14.35 -5.32
C GLY A 153 -26.52 -13.22 -6.28
N SER A 154 -25.28 -12.77 -6.18
CA SER A 154 -24.70 -11.71 -7.00
C SER A 154 -23.59 -12.30 -7.87
N VAL A 155 -23.63 -12.05 -9.17
CA VAL A 155 -22.62 -12.50 -10.14
C VAL A 155 -22.00 -11.26 -10.78
N LEU A 156 -20.71 -11.28 -11.08
CA LEU A 156 -20.04 -10.20 -11.79
C LEU A 156 -20.66 -10.01 -13.18
N THR A 157 -20.87 -8.77 -13.58
CA THR A 157 -21.16 -8.39 -14.97
C THR A 157 -19.90 -8.54 -15.82
N GLU A 158 -19.99 -8.38 -17.14
CA GLU A 158 -18.82 -8.37 -18.02
C GLU A 158 -17.83 -7.26 -17.62
N ALA A 159 -18.32 -6.03 -17.43
CA ALA A 159 -17.51 -4.93 -16.89
C ALA A 159 -16.96 -5.24 -15.49
N GLY A 160 -17.77 -5.89 -14.64
CA GLY A 160 -17.34 -6.35 -13.32
C GLY A 160 -16.20 -7.36 -13.38
N GLN A 161 -16.18 -8.27 -14.35
CA GLN A 161 -15.11 -9.25 -14.55
C GLN A 161 -13.79 -8.58 -15.00
N GLU A 162 -13.87 -7.63 -15.94
CA GLU A 162 -12.71 -6.87 -16.39
C GLU A 162 -12.09 -6.07 -15.24
N ILE A 163 -12.91 -5.32 -14.51
CA ILE A 163 -12.47 -4.54 -13.35
C ILE A 163 -11.95 -5.45 -12.23
N HIS A 164 -12.59 -6.60 -12.00
CA HIS A 164 -12.14 -7.59 -11.02
C HIS A 164 -10.72 -8.08 -11.30
N ALA A 165 -10.40 -8.42 -12.54
CA ALA A 165 -9.07 -8.89 -12.91
C ALA A 165 -7.98 -7.85 -12.58
N ILE A 166 -8.25 -6.57 -12.88
CA ILE A 166 -7.30 -5.47 -12.61
C ILE A 166 -7.18 -5.22 -11.09
N LEU A 167 -8.30 -5.17 -10.37
CA LEU A 167 -8.30 -4.95 -8.92
C LEU A 167 -7.66 -6.11 -8.17
N ALA A 168 -7.83 -7.35 -8.61
CA ALA A 168 -7.18 -8.53 -8.05
C ALA A 168 -5.65 -8.45 -8.23
N ALA A 169 -5.18 -8.04 -9.41
CA ALA A 169 -3.75 -7.84 -9.65
C ALA A 169 -3.16 -6.74 -8.75
N ILE A 170 -3.88 -5.63 -8.55
CA ILE A 170 -3.47 -4.55 -7.63
C ILE A 170 -3.39 -5.05 -6.19
N ALA A 171 -4.41 -5.77 -5.72
CA ALA A 171 -4.43 -6.32 -4.36
C ALA A 171 -3.29 -7.31 -4.13
N HIS A 172 -3.07 -8.22 -5.09
CA HIS A 172 -1.97 -9.18 -5.04
C HIS A 172 -0.60 -8.49 -4.97
N ALA A 173 -0.33 -7.52 -5.83
CA ALA A 173 0.92 -6.76 -5.81
C ALA A 173 1.15 -5.99 -4.49
N TRP A 174 0.06 -5.47 -3.91
CA TRP A 174 0.12 -4.86 -2.58
C TRP A 174 0.50 -5.86 -1.49
N ASP A 175 -0.11 -7.04 -1.48
CA ASP A 175 0.18 -8.08 -0.50
C ASP A 175 1.60 -8.63 -0.63
N GLU A 176 2.10 -8.84 -1.85
CA GLU A 176 3.49 -9.21 -2.10
C GLU A 176 4.47 -8.16 -1.55
N MET A 177 4.17 -6.87 -1.78
CA MET A 177 5.01 -5.78 -1.29
C MET A 177 5.02 -5.73 0.25
N LYS A 178 3.88 -5.94 0.91
CA LYS A 178 3.78 -6.04 2.36
C LYS A 178 4.55 -7.23 2.90
N ALA A 179 4.40 -8.41 2.31
CA ALA A 179 5.13 -9.62 2.70
C ALA A 179 6.66 -9.43 2.59
N ALA A 180 7.13 -8.82 1.48
CA ALA A 180 8.54 -8.52 1.29
C ALA A 180 9.07 -7.46 2.30
N ALA A 181 8.23 -6.52 2.72
CA ALA A 181 8.57 -5.55 3.75
C ALA A 181 8.68 -6.20 5.13
N ASP A 182 7.75 -7.10 5.49
CA ASP A 182 7.73 -7.81 6.78
C ASP A 182 8.93 -8.76 6.92
N GLU A 183 9.27 -9.53 5.88
CA GLU A 183 10.49 -10.35 5.87
C GLU A 183 11.76 -9.52 6.14
N ARG A 184 11.82 -8.31 5.62
CA ARG A 184 12.93 -7.41 5.86
C ARG A 184 13.00 -6.92 7.29
N PHE A 185 11.85 -6.54 7.84
CA PHE A 185 11.75 -6.14 9.24
C PHE A 185 12.22 -7.27 10.15
N GLN A 186 11.78 -8.50 9.92
CA GLN A 186 12.19 -9.69 10.67
C GLN A 186 13.70 -9.95 10.56
N ARG A 187 14.29 -9.85 9.38
CA ARG A 187 15.75 -9.99 9.20
C ARG A 187 16.54 -8.89 9.92
N THR A 188 16.08 -7.65 9.86
CA THR A 188 16.74 -6.52 10.54
C THR A 188 16.60 -6.61 12.05
N ALA A 189 15.44 -7.03 12.55
CA ALA A 189 15.21 -7.26 13.98
C ALA A 189 16.07 -8.40 14.54
N ARG A 190 16.36 -9.43 13.74
CA ARG A 190 17.25 -10.53 14.11
C ARG A 190 18.74 -10.19 14.06
N SER A 191 19.13 -9.12 13.35
CA SER A 191 20.52 -8.66 13.21
C SER A 191 20.74 -7.31 13.90
N VAL A 192 20.58 -7.26 15.22
CA VAL A 192 20.99 -6.07 16.00
C VAL A 192 22.53 -6.07 16.11
N ARG A 193 23.18 -5.18 15.37
CA ARG A 193 24.60 -4.90 15.57
C ARG A 193 24.76 -3.92 16.73
N ILE A 194 25.17 -4.41 17.88
CA ILE A 194 25.55 -3.56 19.01
C ILE A 194 27.03 -3.18 18.81
N GLY A 195 27.26 -1.96 18.33
CA GLY A 195 28.60 -1.39 18.32
C GLY A 195 28.93 -0.84 19.72
N SER A 196 29.90 -1.42 20.41
CA SER A 196 30.45 -0.88 21.66
C SER A 196 31.83 -0.30 21.40
N ILE A 197 32.03 1.00 21.71
CA ILE A 197 33.32 1.64 21.80
C ILE A 197 33.77 1.53 23.28
N ILE A 198 33.99 0.31 23.75
CA ILE A 198 34.54 0.08 25.08
C ILE A 198 35.90 -0.59 24.89
N PRO A 199 36.98 -0.09 25.54
CA PRO A 199 38.29 -0.71 25.49
C PRO A 199 38.18 -2.16 26.01
N THR A 200 38.76 -3.09 25.28
CA THR A 200 38.77 -4.52 25.57
C THR A 200 39.53 -4.84 26.84
N GLY A 201 38.81 -4.77 27.97
CA GLY A 201 39.23 -5.41 29.21
C GLY A 201 38.30 -6.60 29.45
N SER A 202 38.86 -7.75 29.73
CA SER A 202 38.20 -9.05 29.81
C SER A 202 37.14 -9.20 30.93
N GLU A 203 36.85 -8.14 31.68
CA GLU A 203 35.89 -8.15 32.81
C GLU A 203 34.77 -7.11 32.71
N SER A 204 34.44 -6.64 31.53
CA SER A 204 33.40 -5.65 31.35
C SER A 204 32.02 -6.25 31.75
N TRP A 205 31.31 -5.57 32.66
CA TRP A 205 29.94 -5.88 33.04
C TRP A 205 28.98 -5.92 31.83
N VAL A 206 29.31 -5.20 30.74
CA VAL A 206 28.58 -5.18 29.48
C VAL A 206 28.68 -6.52 28.76
N ALA A 207 29.86 -7.18 28.76
CA ALA A 207 30.00 -8.51 28.16
C ALA A 207 29.17 -9.56 28.91
N ARG A 208 29.08 -9.47 30.24
CA ARG A 208 28.23 -10.34 31.07
C ARG A 208 26.74 -10.07 30.87
N ALA A 209 26.32 -8.81 30.73
CA ALA A 209 24.94 -8.45 30.44
C ALA A 209 24.50 -8.92 29.04
N LEU A 210 25.36 -8.80 28.04
CA LEU A 210 25.11 -9.30 26.67
C LEU A 210 25.05 -10.83 26.63
N ALA A 211 25.95 -11.54 27.32
CA ALA A 211 25.92 -12.99 27.42
C ALA A 211 24.63 -13.49 28.11
N SER A 212 24.17 -12.78 29.14
CA SER A 212 22.89 -13.08 29.81
C SER A 212 21.66 -12.82 28.93
N LEU A 213 21.68 -11.80 28.08
CA LEU A 213 20.61 -11.50 27.12
C LEU A 213 20.55 -12.54 25.97
N VAL A 214 21.71 -12.94 25.45
CA VAL A 214 21.81 -13.96 24.38
C VAL A 214 21.36 -15.34 24.89
N SER A 215 21.72 -15.69 26.14
CA SER A 215 21.29 -16.98 26.74
C SER A 215 19.78 -17.05 27.00
N ARG A 216 19.12 -15.90 27.27
CA ARG A 216 17.65 -15.83 27.44
C ARG A 216 16.89 -15.86 26.11
N TRP A 217 17.52 -15.52 24.98
CA TRP A 217 16.88 -15.50 23.66
C TRP A 217 17.03 -16.82 22.89
N ASN A 218 17.90 -17.73 23.35
CA ASN A 218 18.13 -19.01 22.68
C ASN A 218 17.25 -20.14 23.25
N ILE A 219 16.23 -19.83 24.05
CA ILE A 219 15.24 -20.77 24.56
C ILE A 219 13.86 -20.35 24.02
N GLY A 220 13.60 -20.68 22.73
CA GLY A 220 12.31 -20.52 22.05
C GLY A 220 12.36 -21.17 20.70
#